data_87f2c41b4140d71bc5532e4a890b5f12
#
_entry.id   87f2c41b4140d71bc5532e4a890b5f12
#
_cell.length_a   1.000
_cell.length_b   1.000
_cell.length_c   1.000
_cell.angle_alpha   90.00
_cell.angle_beta   90.00
_cell.angle_gamma   90.00
#
_symmetry.space_group_name_H-M   'P 1'
#
loop_
_entity.id
_entity.type
_entity.pdbx_description
1 polymer ?
#
loop_
_entity_poly.entity_id
_entity_poly.type
_entity_poly.pdbx_seq_one_letter_code
_entity_poly.pdbx_strand_id
1 'polypeptide(L)'
;LNIEKEENPYLGNRAIRYCLKQEDIFLTQLRAILRASIYGKIKLMIPLVTCIEEVQAVKKAIEAAKEQLKENKKCFEENIEVGIMIETPSAMMIADILAEEVDFFSIGTNDLTQYIMAVDRGNDNVSYLYSAFHPSVIRAIKHIIESGHKAGIPVEMCGEAASDPLMIPLLIAFGLDEFSVSAAVTLKTRRAISKWSKAHAKKVAENV
;
A
#
# COMPACT_ATOMS: atom_id res chain seq x y z
N LEU A 1 -1.99 13.36 -19.75
CA LEU A 1 -2.95 13.69 -18.69
C LEU A 1 -2.92 15.19 -18.44
N ASN A 2 -4.04 15.88 -18.61
CA ASN A 2 -4.16 17.30 -18.25
C ASN A 2 -4.41 17.38 -16.73
N ILE A 3 -3.33 17.37 -15.95
CA ILE A 3 -3.41 17.60 -14.50
C ILE A 3 -3.14 19.08 -14.27
N GLU A 4 -4.09 19.77 -13.67
CA GLU A 4 -3.93 21.17 -13.28
C GLU A 4 -2.84 21.31 -12.23
N LYS A 5 -2.11 22.43 -12.27
CA LYS A 5 -1.08 22.70 -11.26
C LYS A 5 -1.76 23.04 -9.93
N GLU A 6 -1.42 22.29 -8.90
CA GLU A 6 -1.92 22.47 -7.53
C GLU A 6 -0.82 23.07 -6.63
N GLU A 7 -1.21 23.80 -5.60
CA GLU A 7 -0.25 24.35 -4.62
C GLU A 7 0.39 23.25 -3.77
N ASN A 8 -0.39 22.21 -3.43
CA ASN A 8 0.05 21.07 -2.63
C ASN A 8 -0.21 19.75 -3.36
N PRO A 9 0.57 19.40 -4.40
CA PRO A 9 0.30 18.22 -5.23
C PRO A 9 0.25 16.90 -4.46
N TYR A 10 1.01 16.77 -3.38
CA TYR A 10 0.99 15.57 -2.54
C TYR A 10 -0.33 15.38 -1.79
N LEU A 11 -1.06 16.48 -1.50
CA LEU A 11 -2.38 16.46 -0.85
C LEU A 11 -3.53 16.61 -1.85
N GLY A 12 -3.22 16.72 -3.13
CA GLY A 12 -4.14 17.09 -4.19
C GLY A 12 -4.79 15.91 -4.92
N ASN A 13 -5.15 16.18 -6.17
CA ASN A 13 -5.87 15.26 -7.07
C ASN A 13 -4.93 14.26 -7.74
N ARG A 14 -4.53 13.23 -7.02
CA ARG A 14 -3.61 12.16 -7.46
C ARG A 14 -4.16 10.78 -7.13
N ALA A 15 -3.55 9.74 -7.68
CA ALA A 15 -3.83 8.34 -7.41
C ALA A 15 -5.32 8.01 -7.52
N ILE A 16 -5.93 7.36 -6.51
CA ILE A 16 -7.34 6.97 -6.58
C ILE A 16 -8.29 8.17 -6.72
N ARG A 17 -7.95 9.33 -6.15
CA ARG A 17 -8.75 10.54 -6.30
C ARG A 17 -8.89 10.98 -7.76
N TYR A 18 -7.78 10.90 -8.51
CA TYR A 18 -7.76 11.18 -9.95
C TYR A 18 -8.53 10.10 -10.72
N CYS A 19 -8.29 8.82 -10.40
CA CYS A 19 -8.92 7.70 -11.09
C CYS A 19 -10.44 7.74 -10.98
N LEU A 20 -10.98 8.02 -9.79
CA LEU A 20 -12.43 8.10 -9.57
C LEU A 20 -13.08 9.31 -10.26
N LYS A 21 -12.32 10.39 -10.51
CA LYS A 21 -12.79 11.55 -11.30
C LYS A 21 -12.68 11.33 -12.80
N GLN A 22 -11.74 10.49 -13.26
CA GLN A 22 -11.45 10.20 -14.66
C GLN A 22 -11.84 8.75 -14.97
N GLU A 23 -13.12 8.47 -14.87
CA GLU A 23 -13.68 7.11 -14.93
C GLU A 23 -13.27 6.36 -16.21
N ASP A 24 -13.26 7.03 -17.36
CA ASP A 24 -12.87 6.42 -18.65
C ASP A 24 -11.44 5.90 -18.64
N ILE A 25 -10.52 6.67 -18.03
CA ILE A 25 -9.10 6.29 -17.90
C ILE A 25 -9.01 5.11 -16.93
N PHE A 26 -9.70 5.19 -15.80
CA PHE A 26 -9.67 4.17 -14.79
C PHE A 26 -10.25 2.84 -15.29
N LEU A 27 -11.41 2.85 -15.91
CA LEU A 27 -12.02 1.67 -16.53
C LEU A 27 -11.11 1.05 -17.62
N THR A 28 -10.43 1.89 -18.40
CA THR A 28 -9.48 1.40 -19.39
C THR A 28 -8.32 0.65 -18.73
N GLN A 29 -7.77 1.20 -17.64
CA GLN A 29 -6.71 0.54 -16.87
C GLN A 29 -7.21 -0.75 -16.22
N LEU A 30 -8.38 -0.74 -15.59
CA LEU A 30 -8.96 -1.93 -14.97
C LEU A 30 -9.20 -3.05 -15.99
N ARG A 31 -9.75 -2.74 -17.17
CA ARG A 31 -9.91 -3.73 -18.25
C ARG A 31 -8.57 -4.31 -18.70
N ALA A 32 -7.53 -3.51 -18.79
CA ALA A 32 -6.20 -3.98 -19.17
C ALA A 32 -5.62 -4.94 -18.11
N ILE A 33 -5.74 -4.59 -16.82
CA ILE A 33 -5.30 -5.42 -15.70
C ILE A 33 -6.10 -6.75 -15.67
N LEU A 34 -7.42 -6.69 -15.73
CA LEU A 34 -8.28 -7.88 -15.77
C LEU A 34 -7.91 -8.78 -16.94
N ARG A 35 -7.66 -8.26 -18.14
CA ARG A 35 -7.22 -9.06 -19.28
C ARG A 35 -5.83 -9.68 -19.09
N ALA A 36 -4.95 -9.03 -18.34
CA ALA A 36 -3.64 -9.59 -18.03
C ALA A 36 -3.71 -10.80 -17.08
N SER A 37 -4.77 -10.95 -16.30
CA SER A 37 -4.92 -12.02 -15.30
C SER A 37 -4.91 -13.43 -15.88
N ILE A 38 -5.27 -13.61 -17.14
CA ILE A 38 -5.22 -14.94 -17.81
C ILE A 38 -3.80 -15.44 -18.08
N TYR A 39 -2.80 -14.57 -18.00
CA TYR A 39 -1.40 -14.91 -18.25
C TYR A 39 -0.61 -15.19 -16.97
N GLY A 40 -1.18 -14.96 -15.80
CA GLY A 40 -0.55 -15.20 -14.52
C GLY A 40 -1.34 -14.63 -13.34
N LYS A 41 -0.96 -15.03 -12.14
CA LYS A 41 -1.56 -14.50 -10.91
C LYS A 41 -1.20 -13.02 -10.77
N ILE A 42 -2.21 -12.18 -10.71
CA ILE A 42 -2.07 -10.74 -10.48
C ILE A 42 -2.91 -10.34 -9.29
N LYS A 43 -2.49 -9.25 -8.65
CA LYS A 43 -3.24 -8.55 -7.60
C LYS A 43 -3.42 -7.10 -8.02
N LEU A 44 -4.52 -6.51 -7.65
CA LEU A 44 -4.78 -5.09 -7.85
C LEU A 44 -4.61 -4.36 -6.52
N MET A 45 -3.73 -3.36 -6.47
CA MET A 45 -3.51 -2.56 -5.29
C MET A 45 -3.87 -1.10 -5.57
N ILE A 46 -4.71 -0.52 -4.71
CA ILE A 46 -5.25 0.83 -4.85
C ILE A 46 -4.49 1.79 -3.94
N PRO A 47 -3.79 2.78 -4.48
CA PRO A 47 -3.01 3.73 -3.70
C PRO A 47 -3.84 4.91 -3.18
N LEU A 48 -3.34 5.57 -2.13
CA LEU A 48 -3.83 6.82 -1.54
C LEU A 48 -5.30 6.78 -1.07
N VAL A 49 -5.72 5.64 -0.53
CA VAL A 49 -7.05 5.49 0.06
C VAL A 49 -7.13 6.28 1.37
N THR A 50 -8.28 6.94 1.59
CA THR A 50 -8.56 7.72 2.81
C THR A 50 -9.82 7.29 3.54
N CYS A 51 -10.77 6.63 2.85
CA CYS A 51 -12.04 6.22 3.42
C CYS A 51 -12.59 4.96 2.74
N ILE A 52 -13.62 4.36 3.35
CA ILE A 52 -14.27 3.15 2.87
C ILE A 52 -15.03 3.37 1.55
N GLU A 53 -15.59 4.56 1.36
CA GLU A 53 -16.35 4.92 0.18
C GLU A 53 -15.49 4.87 -1.10
N GLU A 54 -14.20 5.22 -0.99
CA GLU A 54 -13.25 5.09 -2.10
C GLU A 54 -13.05 3.63 -2.49
N VAL A 55 -12.91 2.74 -1.50
CA VAL A 55 -12.79 1.28 -1.73
C VAL A 55 -14.05 0.72 -2.40
N GLN A 56 -15.23 1.11 -1.92
CA GLN A 56 -16.50 0.69 -2.49
C GLN A 56 -16.70 1.22 -3.91
N ALA A 57 -16.27 2.45 -4.20
CA ALA A 57 -16.31 3.01 -5.54
C ALA A 57 -15.39 2.24 -6.50
N VAL A 58 -14.20 1.87 -6.05
CA VAL A 58 -13.27 1.03 -6.83
C VAL A 58 -13.88 -0.34 -7.12
N LYS A 59 -14.47 -1.01 -6.13
CA LYS A 59 -15.14 -2.31 -6.34
C LYS A 59 -16.22 -2.21 -7.41
N LYS A 60 -17.03 -1.15 -7.38
CA LYS A 60 -18.05 -0.88 -8.43
C LYS A 60 -17.43 -0.69 -9.80
N ALA A 61 -16.31 0.06 -9.90
CA ALA A 61 -15.60 0.26 -11.15
C ALA A 61 -15.00 -1.06 -11.70
N ILE A 62 -14.49 -1.93 -10.81
CA ILE A 62 -14.00 -3.27 -11.20
C ILE A 62 -15.15 -4.09 -11.79
N GLU A 63 -16.31 -4.14 -11.17
CA GLU A 63 -17.47 -4.87 -11.70
C GLU A 63 -17.94 -4.30 -13.05
N ALA A 64 -18.02 -2.99 -13.19
CA ALA A 64 -18.30 -2.35 -14.48
C ALA A 64 -17.29 -2.72 -15.58
N ALA A 65 -16.00 -2.77 -15.23
CA ALA A 65 -14.96 -3.21 -16.16
C ALA A 65 -15.10 -4.69 -16.57
N LYS A 66 -15.48 -5.58 -15.62
CA LYS A 66 -15.78 -7.00 -15.87
C LYS A 66 -16.97 -7.16 -16.81
N GLU A 67 -18.07 -6.42 -16.59
CA GLU A 67 -19.23 -6.42 -17.45
C GLU A 67 -18.88 -6.03 -18.89
N GLN A 68 -18.15 -4.92 -19.06
CA GLN A 68 -17.68 -4.49 -20.38
C GLN A 68 -16.80 -5.54 -21.09
N LEU A 69 -15.98 -6.27 -20.34
CA LEU A 69 -15.16 -7.35 -20.91
C LEU A 69 -16.02 -8.54 -21.32
N LYS A 70 -17.05 -8.91 -20.55
CA LYS A 70 -18.01 -9.97 -20.89
C LYS A 70 -18.79 -9.63 -22.17
N GLU A 71 -19.32 -8.41 -22.27
CA GLU A 71 -20.01 -7.93 -23.48
C GLU A 71 -19.11 -8.01 -24.72
N ASN A 72 -17.84 -7.66 -24.57
CA ASN A 72 -16.84 -7.70 -25.64
C ASN A 72 -16.21 -9.09 -25.83
N LYS A 73 -16.72 -10.12 -25.14
CA LYS A 73 -16.24 -11.52 -25.22
C LYS A 73 -14.72 -11.64 -24.98
N LYS A 74 -14.18 -10.86 -24.02
CA LYS A 74 -12.77 -10.92 -23.63
C LYS A 74 -12.61 -11.77 -22.38
N CYS A 75 -11.61 -12.65 -22.39
CA CYS A 75 -11.29 -13.51 -21.26
C CYS A 75 -10.56 -12.73 -20.15
N PHE A 76 -10.86 -13.04 -18.90
CA PHE A 76 -10.20 -12.55 -17.69
C PHE A 76 -10.52 -13.50 -16.53
N GLU A 77 -9.75 -13.41 -15.44
CA GLU A 77 -10.05 -14.12 -14.19
C GLU A 77 -11.07 -13.31 -13.37
N GLU A 78 -12.15 -13.96 -12.95
CA GLU A 78 -13.22 -13.32 -12.18
C GLU A 78 -12.75 -12.88 -10.78
N ASN A 79 -11.87 -13.69 -10.16
CA ASN A 79 -11.46 -13.54 -8.77
C ASN A 79 -9.99 -13.11 -8.70
N ILE A 80 -9.72 -11.82 -8.93
CA ILE A 80 -8.43 -11.22 -8.62
C ILE A 80 -8.45 -10.62 -7.21
N GLU A 81 -7.36 -10.77 -6.47
CA GLU A 81 -7.22 -10.13 -5.17
C GLU A 81 -7.12 -8.61 -5.31
N VAL A 82 -7.90 -7.90 -4.49
CA VAL A 82 -7.93 -6.42 -4.45
C VAL A 82 -7.50 -5.96 -3.08
N GLY A 83 -6.36 -5.29 -3.01
CA GLY A 83 -5.84 -4.68 -1.80
C GLY A 83 -5.73 -3.17 -1.90
N ILE A 84 -5.38 -2.55 -0.79
CA ILE A 84 -5.17 -1.10 -0.72
C ILE A 84 -3.82 -0.77 -0.12
N MET A 85 -3.29 0.39 -0.52
CA MET A 85 -2.12 0.94 0.14
C MET A 85 -2.57 1.77 1.35
N ILE A 86 -2.08 1.37 2.52
CA ILE A 86 -2.23 2.17 3.74
C ILE A 86 -1.04 3.13 3.82
N GLU A 87 -1.27 4.35 3.41
CA GLU A 87 -0.23 5.38 3.33
C GLU A 87 -0.72 6.77 3.75
N THR A 88 -1.98 6.86 4.17
CA THR A 88 -2.55 8.09 4.74
C THR A 88 -2.88 7.89 6.22
N PRO A 89 -2.77 8.94 7.06
CA PRO A 89 -3.17 8.85 8.47
C PRO A 89 -4.63 8.44 8.64
N SER A 90 -5.53 8.88 7.75
CA SER A 90 -6.94 8.50 7.78
C SER A 90 -7.11 6.99 7.61
N ALA A 91 -6.55 6.40 6.54
CA ALA A 91 -6.64 4.96 6.31
C ALA A 91 -5.98 4.15 7.44
N MET A 92 -4.86 4.64 7.98
CA MET A 92 -4.19 4.00 9.13
C MET A 92 -5.10 3.97 10.36
N MET A 93 -5.80 5.06 10.66
CA MET A 93 -6.68 5.14 11.84
C MET A 93 -7.92 4.22 11.75
N ILE A 94 -8.39 3.92 10.54
CA ILE A 94 -9.54 3.03 10.28
C ILE A 94 -9.12 1.72 9.61
N ALA A 95 -7.86 1.30 9.80
CA ALA A 95 -7.32 0.12 9.15
C ALA A 95 -8.10 -1.17 9.49
N ASP A 96 -8.65 -1.28 10.68
CA ASP A 96 -9.52 -2.38 11.10
C ASP A 96 -10.82 -2.45 10.28
N ILE A 97 -11.43 -1.31 9.97
CA ILE A 97 -12.63 -1.23 9.14
C ILE A 97 -12.29 -1.54 7.67
N LEU A 98 -11.20 -0.97 7.16
CA LEU A 98 -10.77 -1.19 5.78
C LEU A 98 -10.33 -2.64 5.52
N ALA A 99 -9.80 -3.32 6.54
CA ALA A 99 -9.37 -4.71 6.42
C ALA A 99 -10.53 -5.69 6.14
N GLU A 100 -11.76 -5.34 6.52
CA GLU A 100 -12.95 -6.16 6.23
C GLU A 100 -13.39 -6.05 4.76
N GLU A 101 -12.86 -5.06 4.04
CA GLU A 101 -13.28 -4.76 2.66
C GLU A 101 -12.28 -5.21 1.60
N VAL A 102 -11.10 -5.66 1.96
CA VAL A 102 -10.02 -5.94 0.99
C VAL A 102 -9.30 -7.25 1.28
N ASP A 103 -8.57 -7.75 0.29
CA ASP A 103 -7.87 -9.04 0.38
C ASP A 103 -6.46 -8.91 0.96
N PHE A 104 -5.85 -7.73 0.94
CA PHE A 104 -4.52 -7.48 1.52
C PHE A 104 -4.27 -5.99 1.74
N PHE A 105 -3.29 -5.68 2.61
CA PHE A 105 -2.73 -4.35 2.77
C PHE A 105 -1.32 -4.25 2.20
N SER A 106 -0.99 -3.09 1.64
CA SER A 106 0.37 -2.67 1.34
C SER A 106 0.70 -1.39 2.10
N ILE A 107 1.74 -1.39 2.93
CA ILE A 107 2.15 -0.19 3.68
C ILE A 107 3.04 0.67 2.80
N GLY A 108 2.55 1.84 2.39
CA GLY A 108 3.30 2.81 1.60
C GLY A 108 4.13 3.74 2.49
N THR A 109 5.31 3.28 2.94
CA THR A 109 6.08 3.98 3.98
C THR A 109 6.52 5.39 3.61
N ASN A 110 6.72 5.67 2.33
CA ASN A 110 7.17 6.99 1.90
C ASN A 110 6.11 8.07 2.14
N ASP A 111 4.89 7.84 1.67
CA ASP A 111 3.78 8.76 1.85
C ASP A 111 3.25 8.70 3.29
N LEU A 112 3.18 7.52 3.92
CA LEU A 112 2.78 7.38 5.32
C LEU A 112 3.66 8.23 6.25
N THR A 113 4.98 8.16 6.08
CA THR A 113 5.91 8.97 6.87
C THR A 113 5.72 10.45 6.62
N GLN A 114 5.61 10.86 5.35
CA GLN A 114 5.39 12.24 4.95
C GLN A 114 4.14 12.83 5.61
N TYR A 115 3.04 12.11 5.56
CA TYR A 115 1.75 12.61 6.09
C TYR A 115 1.65 12.53 7.62
N ILE A 116 2.21 11.49 8.27
CA ILE A 116 2.25 11.43 9.74
C ILE A 116 3.13 12.53 10.32
N MET A 117 4.30 12.76 9.70
CA MET A 117 5.24 13.79 10.15
C MET A 117 4.85 15.19 9.68
N ALA A 118 3.86 15.34 8.79
CA ALA A 118 3.49 16.59 8.14
C ALA A 118 4.69 17.29 7.47
N VAL A 119 5.54 16.52 6.79
CA VAL A 119 6.80 16.99 6.19
C VAL A 119 6.83 16.62 4.72
N ASP A 120 7.05 17.60 3.87
CA ASP A 120 7.37 17.36 2.46
C ASP A 120 8.81 16.84 2.33
N ARG A 121 8.93 15.55 1.98
CA ARG A 121 10.25 14.89 1.78
C ARG A 121 11.07 15.50 0.64
N GLY A 122 10.44 16.23 -0.27
CA GLY A 122 11.09 16.93 -1.38
C GLY A 122 11.54 18.35 -1.05
N ASN A 123 11.25 18.84 0.16
CA ASN A 123 11.65 20.18 0.60
C ASN A 123 12.87 20.12 1.53
N ASP A 124 14.03 20.51 1.01
CA ASP A 124 15.31 20.47 1.72
C ASP A 124 15.32 21.23 3.07
N ASN A 125 14.46 22.23 3.21
CA ASN A 125 14.38 23.01 4.45
C ASN A 125 13.75 22.26 5.63
N VAL A 126 12.96 21.22 5.37
CA VAL A 126 12.24 20.46 6.40
C VAL A 126 12.44 18.95 6.31
N SER A 127 13.08 18.45 5.26
CA SER A 127 13.30 17.01 5.04
C SER A 127 14.08 16.32 6.15
N TYR A 128 14.84 17.08 6.94
CA TYR A 128 15.53 16.56 8.13
C TYR A 128 14.59 16.02 9.22
N LEU A 129 13.31 16.42 9.19
CA LEU A 129 12.27 15.90 10.09
C LEU A 129 11.66 14.57 9.58
N TYR A 130 11.90 14.24 8.30
CA TYR A 130 11.37 13.03 7.70
C TYR A 130 12.16 11.81 8.20
N SER A 131 11.49 10.93 8.95
CA SER A 131 12.10 9.69 9.44
C SER A 131 11.08 8.57 9.58
N ALA A 132 11.29 7.47 8.86
CA ALA A 132 10.52 6.26 9.03
C ALA A 132 10.75 5.58 10.41
N PHE A 133 11.82 5.96 11.12
CA PHE A 133 12.11 5.49 12.47
C PHE A 133 11.48 6.34 13.57
N HIS A 134 10.74 7.38 13.21
CA HIS A 134 10.03 8.17 14.21
C HIS A 134 9.01 7.29 14.95
N PRO A 135 8.89 7.39 16.29
CA PRO A 135 7.98 6.52 17.07
C PRO A 135 6.53 6.53 16.58
N SER A 136 6.04 7.65 16.07
CA SER A 136 4.67 7.72 15.50
C SER A 136 4.53 6.87 14.24
N VAL A 137 5.54 6.82 13.39
CA VAL A 137 5.54 6.03 12.15
C VAL A 137 5.66 4.54 12.48
N ILE A 138 6.57 4.16 13.39
CA ILE A 138 6.72 2.77 13.84
C ILE A 138 5.43 2.24 14.48
N ARG A 139 4.76 3.05 15.32
CA ARG A 139 3.47 2.69 15.92
C ARG A 139 2.37 2.55 14.87
N ALA A 140 2.35 3.42 13.86
CA ALA A 140 1.41 3.32 12.75
C ALA A 140 1.61 2.03 11.96
N ILE A 141 2.86 1.69 11.60
CA ILE A 141 3.20 0.44 10.90
C ILE A 141 2.72 -0.77 11.71
N LYS A 142 3.04 -0.82 13.01
CA LYS A 142 2.60 -1.90 13.89
C LYS A 142 1.08 -2.02 13.94
N HIS A 143 0.36 -0.90 14.10
CA HIS A 143 -1.09 -0.86 14.13
C HIS A 143 -1.72 -1.39 12.83
N ILE A 144 -1.18 -1.02 11.67
CA ILE A 144 -1.67 -1.50 10.36
C ILE A 144 -1.49 -3.02 10.25
N ILE A 145 -0.32 -3.55 10.64
CA ILE A 145 -0.05 -4.99 10.59
C ILE A 145 -1.02 -5.74 11.52
N GLU A 146 -1.19 -5.28 12.75
CA GLU A 146 -2.10 -5.89 13.71
C GLU A 146 -3.56 -5.85 13.25
N SER A 147 -4.00 -4.75 12.60
CA SER A 147 -5.36 -4.61 12.05
C SER A 147 -5.61 -5.58 10.91
N GLY A 148 -4.68 -5.70 9.96
CA GLY A 148 -4.78 -6.67 8.85
C GLY A 148 -4.83 -8.11 9.36
N HIS A 149 -3.92 -8.48 10.25
CA HIS A 149 -3.88 -9.84 10.82
C HIS A 149 -5.13 -10.19 11.64
N LYS A 150 -5.70 -9.22 12.36
CA LYS A 150 -6.95 -9.42 13.10
C LYS A 150 -8.13 -9.73 12.17
N ALA A 151 -8.15 -9.14 11.01
CA ALA A 151 -9.14 -9.43 9.96
C ALA A 151 -8.78 -10.68 9.11
N GLY A 152 -7.60 -11.27 9.31
CA GLY A 152 -7.14 -12.46 8.58
C GLY A 152 -6.57 -12.20 7.21
N ILE A 153 -6.21 -10.95 6.89
CA ILE A 153 -5.60 -10.59 5.61
C ILE A 153 -4.08 -10.39 5.75
N PRO A 154 -3.29 -10.73 4.71
CA PRO A 154 -1.85 -10.48 4.70
C PRO A 154 -1.53 -8.98 4.58
N VAL A 155 -0.39 -8.60 5.18
CA VAL A 155 0.12 -7.24 5.13
C VAL A 155 1.52 -7.24 4.52
N GLU A 156 1.68 -6.56 3.41
CA GLU A 156 2.95 -6.29 2.77
C GLU A 156 3.41 -4.85 3.04
N MET A 157 4.68 -4.58 2.78
CA MET A 157 5.23 -3.23 2.84
C MET A 157 6.03 -2.93 1.59
N CYS A 158 5.77 -1.77 1.02
CA CYS A 158 6.58 -1.18 -0.04
C CYS A 158 7.19 0.16 0.43
N GLY A 159 8.02 0.75 -0.42
CA GLY A 159 8.79 1.93 -0.08
C GLY A 159 10.18 1.60 0.46
N GLU A 160 10.94 2.64 0.77
CA GLU A 160 12.36 2.49 1.09
C GLU A 160 12.61 1.75 2.42
N ALA A 161 11.73 1.93 3.40
CA ALA A 161 11.82 1.29 4.70
C ALA A 161 11.77 -0.25 4.63
N ALA A 162 11.11 -0.84 3.63
CA ALA A 162 11.04 -2.28 3.44
C ALA A 162 12.42 -2.92 3.17
N SER A 163 13.39 -2.17 2.65
CA SER A 163 14.74 -2.65 2.37
C SER A 163 15.80 -2.19 3.38
N ASP A 164 15.40 -1.38 4.37
CA ASP A 164 16.33 -0.85 5.37
C ASP A 164 16.72 -1.95 6.37
N PRO A 165 18.04 -2.26 6.51
CA PRO A 165 18.51 -3.31 7.40
C PRO A 165 18.17 -3.10 8.89
N LEU A 166 17.96 -1.85 9.32
CA LEU A 166 17.59 -1.51 10.70
C LEU A 166 16.08 -1.64 10.93
N MET A 167 15.25 -1.44 9.88
CA MET A 167 13.83 -1.62 9.96
C MET A 167 13.41 -3.09 9.88
N ILE A 168 14.11 -3.91 9.13
CA ILE A 168 13.81 -5.33 8.91
C ILE A 168 13.52 -6.10 10.22
N PRO A 169 14.35 -6.04 11.28
CA PRO A 169 14.05 -6.76 12.52
C PRO A 169 12.74 -6.31 13.19
N LEU A 170 12.39 -5.03 13.13
CA LEU A 170 11.12 -4.53 13.66
C LEU A 170 9.94 -5.08 12.85
N LEU A 171 10.03 -5.07 11.54
CA LEU A 171 8.99 -5.58 10.65
C LEU A 171 8.76 -7.09 10.86
N ILE A 172 9.83 -7.87 11.02
CA ILE A 172 9.75 -9.31 11.37
C ILE A 172 9.11 -9.50 12.74
N ALA A 173 9.45 -8.66 13.72
CA ALA A 173 8.87 -8.73 15.06
C ALA A 173 7.37 -8.42 15.06
N PHE A 174 6.94 -7.46 14.27
CA PHE A 174 5.53 -7.09 14.10
C PHE A 174 4.75 -8.12 13.29
N GLY A 175 5.46 -9.00 12.55
CA GLY A 175 4.86 -10.08 11.79
C GLY A 175 4.54 -9.73 10.34
N LEU A 176 5.21 -8.73 9.76
CA LEU A 176 5.03 -8.41 8.33
C LEU A 176 5.17 -9.65 7.45
N ASP A 177 4.24 -9.85 6.52
CA ASP A 177 4.16 -11.05 5.69
C ASP A 177 5.05 -10.95 4.45
N GLU A 178 5.10 -9.78 3.82
CA GLU A 178 5.82 -9.59 2.56
C GLU A 178 6.60 -8.26 2.50
N PHE A 179 7.83 -8.34 1.97
CA PHE A 179 8.71 -7.19 1.71
C PHE A 179 8.76 -6.93 0.22
N SER A 180 8.01 -5.93 -0.26
CA SER A 180 7.99 -5.51 -1.66
C SER A 180 9.12 -4.50 -1.91
N VAL A 181 10.15 -4.92 -2.60
CA VAL A 181 11.36 -4.13 -2.83
C VAL A 181 11.75 -4.12 -4.30
N SER A 182 12.52 -3.11 -4.71
CA SER A 182 13.01 -3.06 -6.10
C SER A 182 13.92 -4.25 -6.43
N ALA A 183 13.94 -4.67 -7.69
CA ALA A 183 14.75 -5.80 -8.17
C ALA A 183 16.24 -5.67 -7.78
N ALA A 184 16.77 -4.46 -7.80
CA ALA A 184 18.19 -4.18 -7.50
C ALA A 184 18.59 -4.54 -6.06
N VAL A 185 17.66 -4.46 -5.10
CA VAL A 185 17.94 -4.73 -3.68
C VAL A 185 17.36 -6.05 -3.16
N THR A 186 16.62 -6.80 -3.97
CA THR A 186 15.93 -8.03 -3.56
C THR A 186 16.86 -9.04 -2.88
N LEU A 187 18.01 -9.36 -3.48
CA LEU A 187 18.94 -10.34 -2.91
C LEU A 187 19.58 -9.83 -1.60
N LYS A 188 19.85 -8.52 -1.51
CA LYS A 188 20.39 -7.88 -0.31
C LYS A 188 19.37 -7.94 0.82
N THR A 189 18.11 -7.64 0.54
CA THR A 189 17.00 -7.68 1.50
C THR A 189 16.74 -9.10 1.98
N ARG A 190 16.66 -10.09 1.08
CA ARG A 190 16.54 -11.51 1.46
C ARG A 190 17.67 -11.97 2.39
N ARG A 191 18.91 -11.59 2.09
CA ARG A 191 20.06 -11.89 2.95
C ARG A 191 19.95 -11.19 4.31
N ALA A 192 19.41 -9.98 4.38
CA ALA A 192 19.20 -9.28 5.65
C ALA A 192 18.13 -9.98 6.49
N ILE A 193 16.99 -10.34 5.88
CA ILE A 193 15.90 -11.07 6.55
C ILE A 193 16.39 -12.42 7.08
N SER A 194 17.17 -13.20 6.31
CA SER A 194 17.66 -14.53 6.69
C SER A 194 18.58 -14.56 7.92
N LYS A 195 19.08 -13.41 8.37
CA LYS A 195 19.90 -13.27 9.58
C LYS A 195 19.07 -13.23 10.86
N TRP A 196 17.75 -13.05 10.76
CA TRP A 196 16.85 -12.87 11.90
C TRP A 196 15.97 -14.09 12.12
N SER A 197 15.93 -14.59 13.34
CA SER A 197 14.84 -15.44 13.80
C SER A 197 13.74 -14.54 14.40
N LYS A 198 12.48 -14.99 14.33
CA LYS A 198 11.34 -14.25 14.92
C LYS A 198 11.55 -13.97 16.42
N ALA A 199 12.14 -14.91 17.16
CA ALA A 199 12.44 -14.74 18.57
C ALA A 199 13.50 -13.66 18.83
N HIS A 200 14.55 -13.58 18.01
CA HIS A 200 15.59 -12.55 18.13
C HIS A 200 15.05 -11.17 17.72
N ALA A 201 14.28 -11.10 16.65
CA ALA A 201 13.64 -9.86 16.22
C ALA A 201 12.71 -9.28 17.29
N LYS A 202 11.91 -10.11 17.96
CA LYS A 202 11.05 -9.67 19.07
C LYS A 202 11.82 -9.05 20.23
N LYS A 203 12.97 -9.63 20.63
CA LYS A 203 13.82 -9.05 21.69
C LYS A 203 14.36 -7.65 21.32
N VAL A 204 14.63 -7.41 20.03
CA VAL A 204 15.05 -6.08 19.57
C VAL A 204 13.89 -5.09 19.65
N ALA A 205 12.70 -5.51 19.26
CA ALA A 205 11.50 -4.67 19.25
C ALA A 205 10.99 -4.31 20.66
N GLU A 206 11.31 -5.09 21.70
CA GLU A 206 10.98 -4.78 23.10
C GLU A 206 11.69 -3.52 23.63
N ASN A 207 12.77 -3.09 22.96
CA ASN A 207 13.56 -1.92 23.34
C ASN A 207 13.26 -0.67 22.49
N VAL A 208 12.25 -0.71 21.66
CA VAL A 208 11.80 0.36 20.78
C VAL A 208 10.37 0.78 21.11
#